data_0311ffcdb69616aeb280184ca5e0960b
#
_entry.id   0311ffcdb69616aeb280184ca5e0960b
#
_cell.length_a   1.000
_cell.length_b   1.000
_cell.length_c   1.000
_cell.angle_alpha   90.00
_cell.angle_beta   90.00
_cell.angle_gamma   90.00
#
_symmetry.space_group_name_H-M   'P 1'
#
loop_
_entity.id
_entity.type
_entity.pdbx_description
1 polymer ?
#
loop_
_entity_poly.entity_id
_entity_poly.type
_entity_poly.pdbx_seq_one_letter_code
_entity_poly.pdbx_strand_id
1 'polypeptide(L)'
;SRSATFFAPKYLQDVQGWEPSSVALLSFAGGALAIVGNPLAGWLSDRFGRRPMTTLFTAMLPLAAFAFYSMTGVIAPILWIGLIFFHSGSEVVSTSYGTELFPTRYRSTGTGFRAIVGSAAGIIGLSMVSLLYPIFGSNWTAITVLCAISLITPLMVWLFLPETAGRRLEEIAPD
;
A
#
# COMPACT_ATOMS: atom_id res chain seq x y z
N SER A 1 -0.65 -5.49 -3.38
CA SER A 1 -0.09 -4.19 -3.79
C SER A 1 1.42 -4.05 -3.56
N ARG A 2 2.05 -4.80 -2.62
CA ARG A 2 3.53 -4.82 -2.49
C ARG A 2 4.22 -5.27 -3.78
N SER A 3 3.63 -6.20 -4.53
CA SER A 3 4.15 -6.61 -5.83
C SER A 3 4.23 -5.45 -6.83
N ALA A 4 3.26 -4.53 -6.82
CA ALA A 4 3.25 -3.39 -7.72
C ALA A 4 4.44 -2.46 -7.48
N THR A 5 4.73 -2.09 -6.24
CA THR A 5 5.89 -1.25 -5.92
C THR A 5 7.23 -1.98 -6.14
N PHE A 6 7.27 -3.30 -5.91
CA PHE A 6 8.48 -4.09 -6.12
C PHE A 6 8.89 -4.17 -7.60
N PHE A 7 7.94 -4.38 -8.50
CA PHE A 7 8.22 -4.51 -9.93
C PHE A 7 8.26 -3.18 -10.69
N ALA A 8 7.89 -2.07 -10.08
CA ALA A 8 7.80 -0.79 -10.76
C ALA A 8 9.15 -0.27 -11.29
N PRO A 9 10.31 -0.39 -10.60
CA PRO A 9 11.62 -0.04 -11.18
C PRO A 9 11.93 -0.83 -12.44
N LYS A 10 11.62 -2.14 -12.44
CA LYS A 10 11.82 -3.00 -13.60
C LYS A 10 10.90 -2.61 -14.76
N TYR A 11 9.66 -2.24 -14.49
CA TYR A 11 8.73 -1.75 -15.52
C TYR A 11 9.25 -0.48 -16.21
N LEU A 12 9.80 0.48 -15.46
CA LEU A 12 10.40 1.69 -16.04
C LEU A 12 11.58 1.36 -16.96
N GLN A 13 12.41 0.38 -16.60
CA GLN A 13 13.56 -0.02 -17.40
C GLN A 13 13.15 -0.85 -18.63
N ASP A 14 12.37 -1.92 -18.43
CA ASP A 14 12.06 -2.89 -19.48
C ASP A 14 11.04 -2.36 -20.50
N VAL A 15 10.04 -1.59 -20.06
CA VAL A 15 8.92 -1.16 -20.90
C VAL A 15 9.09 0.28 -21.36
N GLN A 16 9.59 1.15 -20.50
CA GLN A 16 9.72 2.58 -20.82
C GLN A 16 11.15 2.97 -21.23
N GLY A 17 12.11 2.05 -21.16
CA GLY A 17 13.48 2.28 -21.61
C GLY A 17 14.30 3.25 -20.75
N TRP A 18 13.93 3.42 -19.46
CA TRP A 18 14.60 4.33 -18.55
C TRP A 18 15.96 3.77 -18.14
N GLU A 19 16.96 4.64 -18.08
CA GLU A 19 18.25 4.26 -17.53
C GLU A 19 18.18 3.94 -16.04
N PRO A 20 18.94 2.94 -15.54
CA PRO A 20 18.97 2.57 -14.14
C PRO A 20 19.27 3.75 -13.18
N SER A 21 20.13 4.68 -13.60
CA SER A 21 20.46 5.91 -12.87
C SER A 21 19.24 6.81 -12.64
N SER A 22 18.43 6.99 -13.68
CA SER A 22 17.21 7.81 -13.62
C SER A 22 16.14 7.14 -12.73
N VAL A 23 16.00 5.82 -12.81
CA VAL A 23 15.11 5.05 -11.94
C VAL A 23 15.55 5.12 -10.48
N ALA A 24 16.86 5.04 -10.21
CA ALA A 24 17.42 5.18 -8.87
C ALA A 24 17.15 6.58 -8.29
N LEU A 25 17.38 7.62 -9.08
CA LEU A 25 17.11 9.02 -8.66
C LEU A 25 15.62 9.24 -8.37
N LEU A 26 14.74 8.72 -9.21
CA LEU A 26 13.30 8.81 -9.02
C LEU A 26 12.84 8.04 -7.77
N SER A 27 13.42 6.87 -7.51
CA SER A 27 13.16 6.08 -6.31
C SER A 27 13.62 6.79 -5.04
N PHE A 28 14.79 7.43 -5.10
CA PHE A 28 15.29 8.26 -4.00
C PHE A 28 14.36 9.46 -3.73
N ALA A 29 13.93 10.18 -4.78
CA ALA A 29 13.00 11.29 -4.64
C ALA A 29 11.64 10.86 -4.07
N GLY A 30 11.11 9.72 -4.52
CA GLY A 30 9.88 9.14 -3.98
C GLY A 30 10.02 8.75 -2.51
N GLY A 31 11.15 8.16 -2.12
CA GLY A 31 11.46 7.84 -0.72
C GLY A 31 11.58 9.08 0.16
N ALA A 32 12.24 10.12 -0.32
CA ALA A 32 12.35 11.41 0.39
C ALA A 32 10.97 12.05 0.62
N LEU A 33 10.10 12.02 -0.40
CA LEU A 33 8.71 12.49 -0.27
C LEU A 33 7.89 11.67 0.72
N ALA A 34 8.14 10.36 0.83
CA ALA A 34 7.48 9.51 1.81
C ALA A 34 7.82 9.90 3.26
N ILE A 35 9.03 10.43 3.52
CA ILE A 35 9.42 10.93 4.86
C ILE A 35 8.48 12.06 5.31
N VAL A 36 8.06 12.93 4.40
CA VAL A 36 7.10 14.00 4.69
C VAL A 36 5.66 13.48 4.61
N GLY A 37 5.39 12.60 3.66
CA GLY A 37 4.08 12.03 3.42
C GLY A 37 3.57 11.16 4.56
N ASN A 38 4.45 10.43 5.25
CA ASN A 38 4.06 9.54 6.34
C ASN A 38 3.46 10.28 7.55
N PRO A 39 4.08 11.35 8.09
CA PRO A 39 3.44 12.17 9.13
C PRO A 39 2.13 12.80 8.65
N LEU A 40 2.05 13.23 7.39
CA LEU A 40 0.82 13.78 6.82
C LEU A 40 -0.30 12.72 6.78
N ALA A 41 -0.01 11.51 6.35
CA ALA A 41 -0.99 10.41 6.34
C ALA A 41 -1.48 10.07 7.76
N GLY A 42 -0.58 10.05 8.75
CA GLY A 42 -0.92 9.89 10.16
C GLY A 42 -1.83 11.02 10.65
N TRP A 43 -1.45 12.26 10.44
CA TRP A 43 -2.23 13.43 10.82
C TRP A 43 -3.62 13.47 10.16
N LEU A 44 -3.72 13.15 8.88
CA LEU A 44 -5.00 13.04 8.18
C LEU A 44 -5.88 11.96 8.83
N SER A 45 -5.29 10.82 9.18
CA SER A 45 -5.98 9.72 9.84
C SER A 45 -6.47 10.07 11.25
N ASP A 46 -5.69 10.88 12.00
CA ASP A 46 -6.10 11.40 13.32
C ASP A 46 -7.24 12.40 13.20
N ARG A 47 -7.21 13.25 12.16
CA ARG A 47 -8.16 14.35 11.99
C ARG A 47 -9.49 13.94 11.36
N PHE A 48 -9.44 13.09 10.33
CA PHE A 48 -10.61 12.71 9.53
C PHE A 48 -11.17 11.33 9.86
N GLY A 49 -10.50 10.61 10.74
CA GLY A 49 -10.91 9.28 11.20
C GLY A 49 -10.03 8.16 10.67
N ARG A 50 -9.84 7.14 11.50
CA ARG A 50 -9.01 5.97 11.17
C ARG A 50 -9.60 5.17 10.02
N ARG A 51 -10.90 4.85 10.14
CA ARG A 51 -11.61 4.03 9.15
C ARG A 51 -11.66 4.69 7.76
N PRO A 52 -12.13 5.95 7.57
CA PRO A 52 -12.21 6.56 6.25
C PRO A 52 -10.84 6.77 5.63
N MET A 53 -9.81 7.17 6.41
CA MET A 53 -8.47 7.38 5.86
C MET A 53 -7.79 6.06 5.47
N THR A 54 -7.92 5.01 6.28
CA THR A 54 -7.42 3.68 5.92
C THR A 54 -8.11 3.16 4.66
N THR A 55 -9.43 3.33 4.56
CA THR A 55 -10.19 2.98 3.33
C THR A 55 -9.68 3.76 2.13
N LEU A 56 -9.52 5.08 2.25
CA LEU A 56 -9.03 5.93 1.16
C LEU A 56 -7.63 5.51 0.69
N PHE A 57 -6.66 5.40 1.61
CA PHE A 57 -5.28 5.06 1.24
C PHE A 57 -5.16 3.66 0.67
N THR A 58 -5.89 2.68 1.22
CA THR A 58 -5.91 1.30 0.70
C THR A 58 -6.62 1.17 -0.64
N ALA A 59 -7.56 2.07 -0.98
CA ALA A 59 -8.19 2.17 -2.29
C ALA A 59 -7.31 2.90 -3.32
N MET A 60 -6.69 4.02 -2.90
CA MET A 60 -5.83 4.81 -3.81
C MET A 60 -4.58 4.06 -4.25
N LEU A 61 -4.02 3.20 -3.41
CA LEU A 61 -2.83 2.42 -3.75
C LEU A 61 -3.00 1.53 -4.99
N PRO A 62 -4.00 0.63 -5.09
CA PRO A 62 -4.20 -0.16 -6.29
C PRO A 62 -4.62 0.68 -7.51
N LEU A 63 -5.34 1.79 -7.32
CA LEU A 63 -5.68 2.71 -8.40
C LEU A 63 -4.45 3.43 -8.94
N ALA A 64 -3.55 3.91 -8.08
CA ALA A 64 -2.27 4.48 -8.47
C ALA A 64 -1.38 3.45 -9.20
N ALA A 65 -1.36 2.20 -8.73
CA ALA A 65 -0.65 1.12 -9.39
C ALA A 65 -1.25 0.83 -10.78
N PHE A 66 -2.56 0.75 -10.89
CA PHE A 66 -3.23 0.57 -12.18
C PHE A 66 -2.88 1.70 -13.15
N ALA A 67 -2.98 2.96 -12.72
CA ALA A 67 -2.62 4.10 -13.55
C ALA A 67 -1.13 4.04 -13.99
N PHE A 68 -0.22 3.71 -13.06
CA PHE A 68 1.21 3.61 -13.34
C PHE A 68 1.53 2.54 -14.40
N TYR A 69 0.92 1.35 -14.32
CA TYR A 69 1.17 0.27 -15.28
C TYR A 69 0.37 0.38 -16.59
N SER A 70 -0.60 1.29 -16.65
CA SER A 70 -1.42 1.52 -17.85
C SER A 70 -0.95 2.72 -18.68
N MET A 71 -0.16 3.62 -18.10
CA MET A 71 0.28 4.84 -18.76
C MET A 71 1.80 4.85 -18.96
N THR A 72 2.24 5.46 -20.07
CA THR A 72 3.65 5.58 -20.43
C THR A 72 4.03 7.04 -20.71
N GLY A 73 5.32 7.31 -20.85
CA GLY A 73 5.83 8.63 -21.23
C GLY A 73 6.02 9.58 -20.05
N VAL A 74 5.82 10.87 -20.30
CA VAL A 74 6.20 11.97 -19.38
C VAL A 74 5.44 11.94 -18.04
N ILE A 75 4.28 11.29 -17.99
CA ILE A 75 3.46 11.20 -16.76
C ILE A 75 3.98 10.11 -15.79
N ALA A 76 4.80 9.18 -16.25
CA ALA A 76 5.27 8.04 -15.45
C ALA A 76 5.96 8.45 -14.13
N PRO A 77 6.84 9.48 -14.08
CA PRO A 77 7.43 9.92 -12.82
C PRO A 77 6.40 10.38 -11.78
N ILE A 78 5.38 11.10 -12.22
CA ILE A 78 4.32 11.60 -11.34
C ILE A 78 3.51 10.43 -10.77
N LEU A 79 3.17 9.46 -11.61
CA LEU A 79 2.46 8.25 -11.19
C LEU A 79 3.30 7.38 -10.27
N TRP A 80 4.61 7.31 -10.49
CA TRP A 80 5.55 6.62 -9.61
C TRP A 80 5.59 7.24 -8.22
N ILE A 81 5.72 8.57 -8.14
CA ILE A 81 5.69 9.32 -6.88
C ILE A 81 4.37 9.09 -6.15
N GLY A 82 3.25 9.17 -6.87
CA GLY A 82 1.93 8.86 -6.33
C GLY A 82 1.81 7.43 -5.79
N LEU A 83 2.35 6.45 -6.53
CA LEU A 83 2.38 5.05 -6.11
C LEU A 83 3.17 4.86 -4.81
N ILE A 84 4.36 5.46 -4.69
CA ILE A 84 5.18 5.40 -3.46
C ILE A 84 4.46 6.10 -2.30
N PHE A 85 3.88 7.28 -2.54
CA PHE A 85 3.14 8.02 -1.52
C PHE A 85 1.96 7.21 -0.95
N PHE A 86 1.10 6.67 -1.81
CA PHE A 86 -0.04 5.86 -1.36
C PHE A 86 0.39 4.52 -0.77
N HIS A 87 1.49 3.93 -1.23
CA HIS A 87 2.05 2.72 -0.62
C HIS A 87 2.50 2.99 0.82
N SER A 88 3.33 4.00 1.01
CA SER A 88 3.88 4.36 2.32
C SER A 88 2.77 4.84 3.27
N GLY A 89 1.89 5.73 2.81
CA GLY A 89 0.75 6.21 3.60
C GLY A 89 -0.22 5.10 3.99
N SER A 90 -0.50 4.16 3.09
CA SER A 90 -1.33 2.98 3.39
C SER A 90 -0.73 2.11 4.50
N GLU A 91 0.59 1.92 4.51
CA GLU A 91 1.30 1.19 5.59
C GLU A 91 1.17 1.92 6.93
N VAL A 92 1.34 3.26 6.95
CA VAL A 92 1.22 4.08 8.16
C VAL A 92 -0.19 3.99 8.74
N VAL A 93 -1.22 4.34 7.94
CA VAL A 93 -2.60 4.37 8.44
C VAL A 93 -3.10 2.98 8.83
N SER A 94 -2.76 1.94 8.07
CA SER A 94 -3.14 0.57 8.40
C SER A 94 -2.42 0.04 9.64
N THR A 95 -1.19 0.48 9.90
CA THR A 95 -0.45 0.08 11.10
C THR A 95 -1.04 0.74 12.34
N SER A 96 -1.23 2.05 12.30
CA SER A 96 -1.84 2.80 13.41
C SER A 96 -3.22 2.24 13.76
N TYR A 97 -4.08 2.12 12.76
CA TYR A 97 -5.42 1.59 12.95
C TYR A 97 -5.42 0.14 13.47
N GLY A 98 -4.60 -0.72 12.87
CA GLY A 98 -4.51 -2.12 13.31
C GLY A 98 -4.00 -2.28 14.72
N THR A 99 -3.13 -1.41 15.23
CA THR A 99 -2.64 -1.47 16.62
C THR A 99 -3.70 -1.02 17.63
N GLU A 100 -4.59 -0.11 17.25
CA GLU A 100 -5.68 0.37 18.11
C GLU A 100 -6.78 -0.69 18.33
N LEU A 101 -6.92 -1.65 17.43
CA LEU A 101 -7.92 -2.73 17.51
C LEU A 101 -7.56 -3.82 18.53
N PHE A 102 -6.33 -3.81 19.09
CA PHE A 102 -5.90 -4.79 20.09
C PHE A 102 -5.89 -4.19 21.49
N PRO A 103 -6.33 -4.96 22.52
CA PRO A 103 -6.17 -4.57 23.92
C PRO A 103 -4.71 -4.22 24.23
N THR A 104 -4.50 -3.27 25.15
CA THR A 104 -3.16 -2.77 25.50
C THR A 104 -2.21 -3.89 25.86
N ARG A 105 -2.69 -4.90 26.60
CA ARG A 105 -1.93 -6.09 27.02
C ARG A 105 -1.40 -6.91 25.84
N TYR A 106 -2.12 -6.99 24.73
CA TYR A 106 -1.78 -7.84 23.58
C TYR A 106 -1.31 -7.06 22.35
N ARG A 107 -1.18 -5.73 22.45
CA ARG A 107 -0.87 -4.84 21.31
C ARG A 107 0.45 -5.20 20.62
N SER A 108 1.52 -5.49 21.38
CA SER A 108 2.81 -5.88 20.80
C SER A 108 2.72 -7.22 20.06
N THR A 109 2.01 -8.20 20.63
CA THR A 109 1.78 -9.51 20.00
C THR A 109 0.93 -9.36 18.75
N GLY A 110 -0.14 -8.55 18.80
CA GLY A 110 -1.00 -8.24 17.64
C GLY A 110 -0.22 -7.57 16.51
N THR A 111 0.64 -6.62 16.84
CA THR A 111 1.51 -5.95 15.87
C THR A 111 2.51 -6.93 15.23
N GLY A 112 3.11 -7.81 16.02
CA GLY A 112 4.01 -8.86 15.53
C GLY A 112 3.27 -9.86 14.60
N PHE A 113 2.09 -10.30 15.00
CA PHE A 113 1.25 -11.17 14.17
C PHE A 113 0.88 -10.50 12.83
N ARG A 114 0.47 -9.23 12.87
CA ARG A 114 0.21 -8.43 11.66
C ARG A 114 1.43 -8.37 10.74
N ALA A 115 2.63 -8.20 11.29
CA ALA A 115 3.86 -8.16 10.50
C ALA A 115 4.14 -9.51 9.81
N ILE A 116 3.94 -10.62 10.51
CA ILE A 116 4.08 -11.97 9.94
C ILE A 116 3.09 -12.19 8.79
N VAL A 117 1.80 -11.90 9.03
CA VAL A 117 0.74 -12.04 8.02
C VAL A 117 1.02 -11.13 6.82
N GLY A 118 1.46 -9.88 7.06
CA GLY A 118 1.82 -8.93 6.01
C GLY A 118 3.02 -9.41 5.16
N SER A 119 4.01 -10.02 5.79
CA SER A 119 5.17 -10.61 5.08
C SER A 119 4.76 -11.83 4.26
N ALA A 120 3.97 -12.73 4.85
CA ALA A 120 3.43 -13.88 4.13
C ALA A 120 2.56 -13.47 2.93
N ALA A 121 1.68 -12.48 3.10
CA ALA A 121 0.89 -11.92 2.01
C ALA A 121 1.78 -11.27 0.91
N GLY A 122 2.90 -10.66 1.30
CA GLY A 122 3.90 -10.15 0.35
C GLY A 122 4.52 -11.25 -0.50
N ILE A 123 4.95 -12.35 0.13
CA ILE A 123 5.51 -13.54 -0.55
C ILE A 123 4.45 -14.16 -1.49
N ILE A 124 3.25 -14.37 -1.00
CA ILE A 124 2.14 -14.89 -1.81
C ILE A 124 1.86 -13.97 -3.01
N GLY A 125 1.82 -12.66 -2.80
CA GLY A 125 1.59 -11.69 -3.87
C GLY A 125 2.67 -11.74 -4.96
N LEU A 126 3.94 -11.89 -4.58
CA LEU A 126 5.04 -12.05 -5.54
C LEU A 126 4.95 -13.39 -6.28
N SER A 127 4.68 -14.48 -5.56
CA SER A 127 4.50 -15.81 -6.15
C SER A 127 3.33 -15.85 -7.13
N MET A 128 2.21 -15.16 -6.80
CA MET A 128 1.05 -15.06 -7.69
C MET A 128 1.37 -14.35 -9.01
N VAL A 129 2.24 -13.34 -9.03
CA VAL A 129 2.70 -12.72 -10.28
C VAL A 129 3.38 -13.77 -11.17
N SER A 130 4.26 -14.60 -10.59
CA SER A 130 4.95 -15.66 -11.31
C SER A 130 3.99 -16.74 -11.83
N LEU A 131 3.01 -17.15 -11.02
CA LEU A 131 2.00 -18.14 -11.41
C LEU A 131 1.03 -17.64 -12.48
N LEU A 132 0.74 -16.35 -12.50
CA LEU A 132 -0.14 -15.73 -13.49
C LEU A 132 0.58 -15.38 -14.80
N TYR A 133 1.91 -15.33 -14.80
CA TYR A 133 2.70 -15.03 -15.98
C TYR A 133 2.40 -15.96 -17.17
N PRO A 134 2.35 -17.31 -17.03
CA PRO A 134 2.01 -18.19 -18.16
C PRO A 134 0.61 -17.95 -18.73
N ILE A 135 -0.31 -17.45 -17.93
CA ILE A 135 -1.71 -17.21 -18.34
C ILE A 135 -1.83 -15.90 -19.12
N PHE A 136 -1.17 -14.84 -18.64
CA PHE A 136 -1.31 -13.50 -19.22
C PHE A 136 -0.17 -13.12 -20.18
N GLY A 137 0.90 -13.89 -20.24
CA GLY A 137 2.09 -13.59 -21.06
C GLY A 137 2.86 -12.34 -20.64
N SER A 138 2.45 -11.69 -19.55
CA SER A 138 3.03 -10.44 -19.06
C SER A 138 2.94 -10.31 -17.54
N ASN A 139 4.05 -9.94 -16.89
CA ASN A 139 4.07 -9.62 -15.48
C ASN A 139 3.20 -8.39 -15.15
N TRP A 140 3.12 -7.45 -16.07
CA TRP A 140 2.41 -6.18 -15.90
C TRP A 140 0.91 -6.40 -15.83
N THR A 141 0.38 -7.24 -16.70
CA THR A 141 -1.04 -7.63 -16.68
C THR A 141 -1.38 -8.44 -15.42
N ALA A 142 -0.50 -9.36 -15.00
CA ALA A 142 -0.68 -10.08 -13.74
C ALA A 142 -0.73 -9.14 -12.53
N ILE A 143 0.14 -8.13 -12.47
CA ILE A 143 0.16 -7.12 -11.41
C ILE A 143 -1.14 -6.30 -11.40
N THR A 144 -1.63 -5.85 -12.56
CA THR A 144 -2.89 -5.10 -12.67
C THR A 144 -4.09 -5.90 -12.19
N VAL A 145 -4.16 -7.17 -12.52
CA VAL A 145 -5.20 -8.08 -12.00
C VAL A 145 -5.12 -8.22 -10.48
N LEU A 146 -3.92 -8.41 -9.92
CA LEU A 146 -3.74 -8.48 -8.46
C LEU A 146 -4.08 -7.14 -7.77
N CYS A 147 -3.83 -6.01 -8.42
CA CYS A 147 -4.26 -4.70 -7.93
C CYS A 147 -5.79 -4.58 -7.90
N ALA A 148 -6.48 -5.06 -8.94
CA ALA A 148 -7.94 -5.09 -8.96
C ALA A 148 -8.52 -5.96 -7.83
N ILE A 149 -7.95 -7.14 -7.60
CA ILE A 149 -8.33 -8.00 -6.47
C ILE A 149 -8.08 -7.29 -5.13
N SER A 150 -7.01 -6.53 -5.00
CA SER A 150 -6.69 -5.83 -3.75
C SER A 150 -7.68 -4.71 -3.38
N LEU A 151 -8.57 -4.29 -4.30
CA LEU A 151 -9.70 -3.38 -4.02
C LEU A 151 -10.74 -3.98 -3.05
N ILE A 152 -10.68 -5.29 -2.80
CA ILE A 152 -11.47 -5.92 -1.74
C ILE A 152 -11.04 -5.37 -0.36
N THR A 153 -9.77 -5.02 -0.17
CA THR A 153 -9.26 -4.54 1.12
C THR A 153 -9.98 -3.28 1.64
N PRO A 154 -10.09 -2.17 0.88
CA PRO A 154 -10.82 -1.00 1.35
C PRO A 154 -12.30 -1.29 1.62
N LEU A 155 -12.92 -2.18 0.85
CA LEU A 155 -14.29 -2.60 1.10
C LEU A 155 -14.41 -3.34 2.44
N MET A 156 -13.49 -4.26 2.74
CA MET A 156 -13.45 -4.97 4.02
C MET A 156 -13.22 -4.01 5.19
N VAL A 157 -12.29 -3.07 5.06
CA VAL A 157 -12.04 -2.04 6.08
C VAL A 157 -13.32 -1.25 6.33
N TRP A 158 -13.99 -0.79 5.28
CA TRP A 158 -15.20 0.03 5.41
C TRP A 158 -16.38 -0.72 6.03
N LEU A 159 -16.57 -1.98 5.68
CA LEU A 159 -17.75 -2.76 6.12
C LEU A 159 -17.59 -3.35 7.52
N PHE A 160 -16.38 -3.80 7.88
CA PHE A 160 -16.19 -4.65 9.06
C PHE A 160 -15.43 -4.00 10.21
N LEU A 161 -14.68 -2.91 9.97
CA LEU A 161 -13.88 -2.31 11.02
C LEU A 161 -14.58 -1.08 11.63
N PRO A 162 -14.57 -0.93 12.98
CA PRO A 162 -15.18 0.21 13.66
C PRO A 162 -14.33 1.48 13.51
N GLU A 163 -14.91 2.67 13.67
CA GLU A 163 -14.15 3.91 13.80
C GLU A 163 -13.52 3.99 15.20
N THR A 164 -12.22 4.27 15.23
CA THR A 164 -11.46 4.36 16.49
C THR A 164 -10.96 5.77 16.82
N ALA A 165 -11.01 6.69 15.87
CA ALA A 165 -10.52 8.05 16.09
C ALA A 165 -11.27 8.76 17.22
N GLY A 166 -10.52 9.36 18.14
CA GLY A 166 -11.06 10.12 19.27
C GLY A 166 -11.66 9.28 20.38
N ARG A 167 -11.59 7.94 20.31
CA ARG A 167 -12.04 7.03 21.38
C ARG A 167 -10.89 6.64 22.28
N ARG A 168 -11.20 6.33 23.55
CA ARG A 168 -10.19 5.75 24.46
C ARG A 168 -9.87 4.32 24.05
N LEU A 169 -8.62 3.93 24.19
CA LEU A 169 -8.17 2.60 23.77
C LEU A 169 -8.88 1.48 24.55
N GLU A 170 -9.19 1.70 25.82
CA GLU A 170 -9.93 0.78 26.68
C GLU A 170 -11.40 0.61 26.26
N GLU A 171 -11.98 1.60 25.55
CA GLU A 171 -13.34 1.53 24.99
C GLU A 171 -13.38 0.78 23.65
N ILE A 172 -12.26 0.81 22.89
CA ILE A 172 -12.14 0.14 21.60
C ILE A 172 -11.88 -1.34 21.78
N ALA A 173 -10.97 -1.65 22.69
CA ALA A 173 -10.49 -3.02 22.95
C ALA A 173 -10.29 -3.18 24.47
N PRO A 174 -11.36 -3.51 25.24
CA PRO A 174 -11.24 -3.79 26.65
C PRO A 174 -10.36 -5.03 26.91
N ASP A 175 -9.66 -5.04 28.08
CA ASP A 175 -8.80 -6.13 28.52
C ASP A 175 -9.60 -7.40 28.85
#